data_c6007875b15086ba17620df267f7de2a
#
_entry.id   c6007875b15086ba17620df267f7de2a
#
_cell.length_a   1.000
_cell.length_b   1.000
_cell.length_c   1.000
_cell.angle_alpha   90.00
_cell.angle_beta   90.00
_cell.angle_gamma   90.00
#
_symmetry.space_group_name_H-M   'P 1'
#
loop_
_entity.id
_entity.type
_entity.pdbx_description
1 polymer ?
#
loop_
_entity_poly.entity_id
_entity_poly.type
_entity_poly.pdbx_seq_one_letter_code
_entity_poly.pdbx_strand_id
1 'polypeptide(L)'
;MIKKELFLFFSAVLMLSACNWFKGKEKVNRDLTINQQTSFNTLFFDSVALDRFLNSNTEFLPFAEQYNDFYAQRNFEFAWFDSTGLSEQAHNFFNLQNNYISKIGDSSIQNNSLNKLYESFNDKKFTPTSSNADVLQTELLFTGQFFKYAAKVYKGADLDMAELGWFIPRKKINLTALLDSVIEKKADSPDRYAVLNSQYKLLENNVAQYIALEKKETNDTIPYVPKPLKMGDSSAIIALVKSRLGLLQDDIQLDATLLYDSLMQRSVKKFQKRYGLLVDGAIGNRMIAELNIPIKKRVQQLLVNMERARWMPQENDSNYIVVNIPEFKMHIYDSGRQAFEMNVIVGSAANNTVIFNGNLRYIVFSPYWNVPESIVKKEIMPAMRRNGNYITNHNMEITGYSGKVPIVRQKPGANNSLGLVKFLFPNSYSIYLHDTPNRNLFTQTGRGLSHGCIRIADPKKFAQYLLRSKKNGLPLKKQYPYF
;
A
#
# COMPACT_ATOMS: atom_id res chain seq x y z
N MET A 1 -35.13 16.62 49.32
CA MET A 1 -35.88 15.73 48.40
C MET A 1 -35.52 15.91 46.95
N ILE A 2 -34.86 16.96 46.51
CA ILE A 2 -34.55 17.25 45.09
C ILE A 2 -33.32 16.46 44.53
N LYS A 3 -32.45 15.91 45.38
CA LYS A 3 -31.26 15.17 44.93
C LYS A 3 -31.48 13.69 44.56
N LYS A 4 -32.60 13.06 44.95
CA LYS A 4 -32.90 11.65 44.63
C LYS A 4 -33.59 11.50 43.26
N GLU A 5 -34.39 12.48 42.85
CA GLU A 5 -35.11 12.47 41.59
C GLU A 5 -34.16 12.73 40.40
N LEU A 6 -33.09 13.54 40.61
CA LEU A 6 -32.10 13.84 39.57
C LEU A 6 -31.19 12.62 39.25
N PHE A 7 -30.99 11.73 40.22
CA PHE A 7 -30.17 10.53 40.05
C PHE A 7 -30.92 9.41 39.30
N LEU A 8 -32.24 9.35 39.48
CA LEU A 8 -33.10 8.41 38.75
C LEU A 8 -33.32 8.83 37.29
N PHE A 9 -33.34 10.13 36.99
CA PHE A 9 -33.47 10.65 35.64
C PHE A 9 -32.16 10.43 34.83
N PHE A 10 -30.99 10.55 35.46
CA PHE A 10 -29.70 10.33 34.84
C PHE A 10 -29.43 8.84 34.57
N SER A 11 -29.90 7.91 35.43
CA SER A 11 -29.80 6.47 35.20
C SER A 11 -30.77 5.97 34.13
N ALA A 12 -31.94 6.60 33.96
CA ALA A 12 -32.88 6.26 32.88
C ALA A 12 -32.41 6.74 31.52
N VAL A 13 -31.73 7.89 31.42
CA VAL A 13 -31.14 8.40 30.17
C VAL A 13 -29.92 7.59 29.77
N LEU A 14 -29.13 7.06 30.72
CA LEU A 14 -28.01 6.16 30.42
C LEU A 14 -28.47 4.75 29.95
N MET A 15 -29.64 4.28 30.40
CA MET A 15 -30.17 3.01 29.90
C MET A 15 -30.78 3.12 28.48
N LEU A 16 -31.29 4.30 28.10
CA LEU A 16 -31.80 4.51 26.72
C LEU A 16 -30.70 4.72 25.69
N SER A 17 -29.52 5.17 26.06
CA SER A 17 -28.37 5.26 25.19
C SER A 17 -27.59 3.93 25.01
N ALA A 18 -27.75 2.99 25.96
CA ALA A 18 -27.15 1.65 25.86
C ALA A 18 -27.91 0.71 24.90
N CYS A 19 -29.18 0.95 24.59
CA CYS A 19 -29.97 0.13 23.68
C CYS A 19 -29.61 0.30 22.20
N ASN A 20 -28.85 1.33 21.82
CA ASN A 20 -28.40 1.49 20.42
C ASN A 20 -27.02 0.86 20.12
N TRP A 21 -26.32 0.35 21.13
CA TRP A 21 -25.02 -0.33 20.90
C TRP A 21 -25.18 -1.83 20.61
N PHE A 22 -26.35 -2.42 20.87
CA PHE A 22 -26.69 -3.81 20.56
C PHE A 22 -27.63 -3.91 19.33
N LYS A 23 -27.49 -3.06 18.32
CA LYS A 23 -27.95 -3.47 17.00
C LYS A 23 -26.99 -4.52 16.48
N GLY A 24 -27.22 -5.77 16.87
CA GLY A 24 -26.66 -6.91 16.18
C GLY A 24 -26.94 -6.75 14.68
N LYS A 25 -25.96 -7.03 13.83
CA LYS A 25 -26.20 -7.08 12.38
C LYS A 25 -27.46 -7.89 12.16
N GLU A 26 -28.40 -7.37 11.32
CA GLU A 26 -29.58 -8.13 10.92
C GLU A 26 -29.11 -9.49 10.38
N LYS A 27 -29.59 -10.59 10.99
CA LYS A 27 -29.35 -11.91 10.42
C LYS A 27 -29.97 -11.94 9.03
N VAL A 28 -29.18 -12.36 8.05
CA VAL A 28 -29.68 -12.55 6.70
C VAL A 28 -30.80 -13.57 6.73
N ASN A 29 -31.97 -13.19 6.23
CA ASN A 29 -33.10 -14.08 6.17
C ASN A 29 -32.88 -15.13 5.07
N ARG A 30 -33.29 -16.37 5.34
CA ARG A 30 -33.27 -17.47 4.37
C ARG A 30 -34.21 -17.15 3.21
N ASP A 31 -33.71 -17.18 1.96
CA ASP A 31 -34.51 -16.95 0.76
C ASP A 31 -35.22 -18.26 0.33
N LEU A 32 -36.43 -18.44 0.79
CA LEU A 32 -37.23 -19.61 0.48
C LEU A 32 -37.80 -19.64 -0.95
N THR A 33 -37.62 -18.55 -1.73
CA THR A 33 -38.05 -18.53 -3.14
C THR A 33 -37.12 -19.37 -4.02
N ILE A 34 -35.88 -19.60 -3.59
CA ILE A 34 -34.92 -20.50 -4.22
C ILE A 34 -35.19 -21.92 -3.70
N ASN A 35 -35.60 -22.82 -4.56
CA ASN A 35 -35.88 -24.22 -4.24
C ASN A 35 -35.72 -25.11 -5.47
N GLN A 36 -35.84 -26.42 -5.35
CA GLN A 36 -35.66 -27.39 -6.44
C GLN A 36 -36.56 -27.17 -7.65
N GLN A 37 -37.68 -26.42 -7.51
CA GLN A 37 -38.62 -26.13 -8.61
C GLN A 37 -38.25 -24.82 -9.30
N THR A 38 -37.62 -23.89 -8.61
CA THR A 38 -37.31 -22.53 -9.11
C THR A 38 -35.88 -22.35 -9.52
N SER A 39 -34.94 -23.20 -8.98
CA SER A 39 -33.54 -23.16 -9.31
C SER A 39 -33.16 -24.08 -10.47
N PHE A 40 -32.09 -23.75 -11.19
CA PHE A 40 -31.45 -24.63 -12.18
C PHE A 40 -30.63 -25.76 -11.51
N ASN A 41 -30.21 -25.59 -10.25
CA ASN A 41 -29.51 -26.60 -9.49
C ASN A 41 -30.50 -27.38 -8.61
N THR A 42 -30.38 -28.71 -8.60
CA THR A 42 -31.24 -29.58 -7.80
C THR A 42 -30.59 -30.02 -6.48
N LEU A 43 -29.34 -29.58 -6.25
CA LEU A 43 -28.55 -29.96 -5.07
C LEU A 43 -28.77 -28.95 -3.95
N PHE A 44 -29.32 -29.42 -2.83
CA PHE A 44 -29.54 -28.61 -1.62
C PHE A 44 -29.07 -29.41 -0.41
N PHE A 45 -28.66 -28.75 0.66
CA PHE A 45 -28.30 -29.42 1.90
C PHE A 45 -29.02 -28.79 3.11
N ASP A 46 -28.97 -29.45 4.25
CA ASP A 46 -29.58 -28.98 5.50
C ASP A 46 -28.61 -28.03 6.24
N SER A 47 -29.14 -26.94 6.80
CA SER A 47 -28.38 -26.00 7.64
C SER A 47 -27.61 -26.63 8.78
N VAL A 48 -28.16 -27.71 9.37
CA VAL A 48 -27.47 -28.53 10.42
C VAL A 48 -26.18 -29.16 9.91
N ALA A 49 -26.08 -29.42 8.61
CA ALA A 49 -24.87 -29.94 8.01
C ALA A 49 -23.75 -28.90 7.96
N LEU A 50 -24.10 -27.62 7.77
CA LEU A 50 -23.14 -26.51 7.85
C LEU A 50 -22.56 -26.37 9.26
N ASP A 51 -23.42 -26.43 10.29
CA ASP A 51 -22.97 -26.37 11.70
C ASP A 51 -22.04 -27.54 12.05
N ARG A 52 -22.35 -28.72 11.58
CA ARG A 52 -21.49 -29.90 11.76
C ARG A 52 -20.15 -29.74 11.06
N PHE A 53 -20.15 -29.22 9.84
CA PHE A 53 -18.93 -28.96 9.08
C PHE A 53 -18.04 -27.96 9.81
N LEU A 54 -18.58 -26.82 10.24
CA LEU A 54 -17.81 -25.78 10.93
C LEU A 54 -17.24 -26.26 12.26
N ASN A 55 -17.99 -27.08 13.02
CA ASN A 55 -17.50 -27.67 14.26
C ASN A 55 -16.36 -28.69 14.03
N SER A 56 -16.38 -29.37 12.89
CA SER A 56 -15.34 -30.35 12.51
C SER A 56 -14.14 -29.72 11.82
N ASN A 57 -14.28 -28.52 11.25
CA ASN A 57 -13.26 -27.80 10.51
C ASN A 57 -13.05 -26.41 11.11
N THR A 58 -12.48 -26.38 12.33
CA THR A 58 -12.36 -25.17 13.15
C THR A 58 -11.56 -24.04 12.48
N GLU A 59 -10.75 -24.33 11.49
CA GLU A 59 -10.02 -23.35 10.68
C GLU A 59 -10.95 -22.40 9.91
N PHE A 60 -12.21 -22.77 9.67
CA PHE A 60 -13.21 -21.95 9.00
C PHE A 60 -14.17 -21.23 9.95
N LEU A 61 -14.12 -21.48 11.26
CA LEU A 61 -14.94 -20.76 12.25
C LEU A 61 -14.86 -19.23 12.17
N PRO A 62 -13.70 -18.62 11.85
CA PRO A 62 -13.62 -17.18 11.64
C PRO A 62 -14.52 -16.64 10.51
N PHE A 63 -15.01 -17.52 9.64
CA PHE A 63 -15.89 -17.20 8.52
C PHE A 63 -17.32 -17.71 8.70
N ALA A 64 -17.71 -18.17 9.91
CA ALA A 64 -19.03 -18.75 10.16
C ALA A 64 -20.17 -17.79 9.77
N GLU A 65 -20.05 -16.48 10.04
CA GLU A 65 -21.03 -15.48 9.64
C GLU A 65 -21.18 -15.45 8.11
N GLN A 66 -20.06 -15.40 7.38
CA GLN A 66 -20.04 -15.37 5.91
C GLN A 66 -20.65 -16.65 5.29
N TYR A 67 -20.38 -17.80 5.87
CA TYR A 67 -21.01 -19.06 5.45
C TYR A 67 -22.53 -19.02 5.62
N ASN A 68 -23.00 -18.59 6.79
CA ASN A 68 -24.42 -18.52 7.08
C ASN A 68 -25.11 -17.52 6.14
N ASP A 69 -24.54 -16.32 5.94
CA ASP A 69 -25.07 -15.30 5.05
C ASP A 69 -25.15 -15.81 3.61
N PHE A 70 -24.06 -16.43 3.12
CA PHE A 70 -23.99 -16.92 1.75
C PHE A 70 -25.01 -18.03 1.47
N TYR A 71 -25.08 -19.05 2.33
CA TYR A 71 -26.00 -20.17 2.10
C TYR A 71 -27.44 -19.85 2.48
N ALA A 72 -27.71 -18.96 3.43
CA ALA A 72 -29.08 -18.51 3.70
C ALA A 72 -29.69 -17.78 2.51
N GLN A 73 -28.93 -16.88 1.86
CA GLN A 73 -29.39 -16.13 0.68
C GLN A 73 -29.75 -17.04 -0.49
N ARG A 74 -29.19 -18.24 -0.58
CA ARG A 74 -29.44 -19.22 -1.63
C ARG A 74 -30.20 -20.46 -1.16
N ASN A 75 -30.85 -20.39 -0.01
CA ASN A 75 -31.63 -21.49 0.59
C ASN A 75 -30.85 -22.80 0.71
N PHE A 76 -29.54 -22.73 0.99
CA PHE A 76 -28.62 -23.89 1.08
C PHE A 76 -28.47 -24.69 -0.24
N GLU A 77 -28.71 -24.04 -1.37
CA GLU A 77 -28.35 -24.55 -2.69
C GLU A 77 -26.82 -24.65 -2.83
N PHE A 78 -26.33 -25.69 -3.48
CA PHE A 78 -24.92 -25.85 -3.80
C PHE A 78 -24.44 -24.78 -4.78
N ALA A 79 -23.22 -24.30 -4.59
CA ALA A 79 -22.59 -23.25 -5.38
C ALA A 79 -21.48 -23.80 -6.31
N TRP A 80 -20.81 -24.85 -5.87
CA TRP A 80 -19.62 -25.38 -6.52
C TRP A 80 -19.89 -26.67 -7.31
N PHE A 81 -21.07 -27.28 -7.14
CA PHE A 81 -21.55 -28.42 -7.90
C PHE A 81 -22.84 -28.09 -8.64
N ASP A 82 -22.96 -28.66 -9.81
CA ASP A 82 -24.21 -28.76 -10.56
C ASP A 82 -24.56 -30.22 -10.88
N SER A 83 -25.58 -30.47 -11.69
CA SER A 83 -26.00 -31.82 -12.06
C SER A 83 -24.97 -32.64 -12.85
N THR A 84 -23.90 -32.00 -13.34
CA THR A 84 -22.86 -32.64 -14.17
C THR A 84 -21.56 -32.88 -13.43
N GLY A 85 -21.38 -32.32 -12.24
CA GLY A 85 -20.17 -32.45 -11.45
C GLY A 85 -19.74 -31.12 -10.82
N LEU A 86 -18.43 -30.92 -10.68
CA LEU A 86 -17.87 -29.65 -10.25
C LEU A 86 -18.15 -28.57 -11.29
N SER A 87 -18.59 -27.40 -10.84
CA SER A 87 -18.89 -26.25 -11.71
C SER A 87 -17.63 -25.66 -12.32
N GLU A 88 -17.77 -24.93 -13.41
CA GLU A 88 -16.68 -24.19 -14.04
C GLU A 88 -16.02 -23.20 -13.04
N GLN A 89 -16.83 -22.57 -12.17
CA GLN A 89 -16.36 -21.66 -11.13
C GLN A 89 -15.47 -22.38 -10.09
N ALA A 90 -15.77 -23.64 -9.77
CA ALA A 90 -14.94 -24.45 -8.89
C ALA A 90 -13.55 -24.70 -9.51
N HIS A 91 -13.51 -25.08 -10.78
CA HIS A 91 -12.25 -25.28 -11.50
C HIS A 91 -11.44 -23.99 -11.62
N ASN A 92 -12.09 -22.89 -11.98
CA ASN A 92 -11.45 -21.58 -12.10
C ASN A 92 -10.85 -21.11 -10.77
N PHE A 93 -11.61 -21.23 -9.69
CA PHE A 93 -11.12 -20.85 -8.37
C PHE A 93 -9.98 -21.76 -7.88
N PHE A 94 -10.09 -23.07 -8.07
CA PHE A 94 -9.03 -24.00 -7.71
C PHE A 94 -7.69 -23.67 -8.41
N ASN A 95 -7.75 -23.40 -9.71
CA ASN A 95 -6.59 -22.99 -10.50
C ASN A 95 -6.03 -21.63 -10.04
N LEU A 96 -6.91 -20.66 -9.77
CA LEU A 96 -6.53 -19.33 -9.29
C LEU A 96 -5.75 -19.41 -7.96
N GLN A 97 -6.28 -20.17 -7.00
CA GLN A 97 -5.65 -20.37 -5.70
C GLN A 97 -4.28 -21.04 -5.82
N ASN A 98 -4.19 -22.13 -6.58
CA ASN A 98 -2.93 -22.86 -6.77
C ASN A 98 -1.88 -22.02 -7.48
N ASN A 99 -2.28 -21.22 -8.45
CA ASN A 99 -1.39 -20.26 -9.11
C ASN A 99 -0.86 -19.19 -8.13
N TYR A 100 -1.71 -18.67 -7.25
CA TYR A 100 -1.29 -17.75 -6.19
C TYR A 100 -0.27 -18.40 -5.24
N ILE A 101 -0.59 -19.62 -4.73
CA ILE A 101 0.31 -20.35 -3.83
C ILE A 101 1.68 -20.56 -4.49
N SER A 102 1.68 -21.00 -5.75
CA SER A 102 2.92 -21.25 -6.51
C SER A 102 3.75 -19.97 -6.72
N LYS A 103 3.10 -18.86 -7.04
CA LYS A 103 3.78 -17.58 -7.30
C LYS A 103 4.35 -16.94 -6.04
N ILE A 104 3.60 -16.96 -4.95
CA ILE A 104 3.96 -16.24 -3.72
C ILE A 104 4.74 -17.14 -2.76
N GLY A 105 4.70 -18.46 -2.97
CA GLY A 105 5.33 -19.44 -2.07
C GLY A 105 4.62 -19.53 -0.71
N ASP A 106 3.38 -19.07 -0.61
CA ASP A 106 2.60 -19.05 0.64
C ASP A 106 1.66 -20.24 0.73
N SER A 107 2.07 -21.27 1.44
CA SER A 107 1.27 -22.47 1.68
C SER A 107 0.20 -22.31 2.77
N SER A 108 0.07 -21.14 3.41
CA SER A 108 -0.87 -20.94 4.53
C SER A 108 -2.35 -21.11 4.15
N ILE A 109 -2.67 -20.98 2.86
CA ILE A 109 -3.99 -21.20 2.30
C ILE A 109 -4.10 -22.55 1.57
N GLN A 110 -3.08 -23.40 1.60
CA GLN A 110 -3.14 -24.73 1.01
C GLN A 110 -4.06 -25.62 1.84
N ASN A 111 -4.91 -26.41 1.17
CA ASN A 111 -5.80 -27.38 1.81
C ASN A 111 -5.68 -28.74 1.12
N ASN A 112 -4.99 -29.66 1.80
CA ASN A 112 -4.71 -30.99 1.25
C ASN A 112 -5.96 -31.87 1.14
N SER A 113 -6.97 -31.66 2.00
CA SER A 113 -8.25 -32.37 1.92
C SER A 113 -9.03 -31.96 0.68
N LEU A 114 -9.10 -30.65 0.41
CA LEU A 114 -9.73 -30.14 -0.80
C LEU A 114 -8.99 -30.64 -2.06
N ASN A 115 -7.67 -30.63 -2.06
CA ASN A 115 -6.89 -31.11 -3.22
C ASN A 115 -7.21 -32.57 -3.55
N LYS A 116 -7.24 -33.46 -2.54
CA LYS A 116 -7.56 -34.87 -2.73
C LYS A 116 -8.98 -35.08 -3.25
N LEU A 117 -9.96 -34.38 -2.67
CA LEU A 117 -11.35 -34.46 -3.10
C LEU A 117 -11.53 -33.90 -4.52
N TYR A 118 -10.90 -32.77 -4.83
CA TYR A 118 -10.92 -32.19 -6.17
C TYR A 118 -10.40 -33.17 -7.23
N GLU A 119 -9.26 -33.82 -7.00
CA GLU A 119 -8.69 -34.84 -7.88
C GLU A 119 -9.66 -36.01 -8.06
N SER A 120 -10.34 -36.47 -6.98
CA SER A 120 -11.28 -37.59 -7.05
C SER A 120 -12.53 -37.30 -7.88
N PHE A 121 -12.94 -36.05 -7.99
CA PHE A 121 -14.11 -35.62 -8.77
C PHE A 121 -13.74 -35.16 -10.19
N ASN A 122 -12.51 -34.68 -10.41
CA ASN A 122 -12.07 -34.19 -11.70
C ASN A 122 -11.90 -35.31 -12.75
N ASP A 123 -11.52 -36.50 -12.32
CA ASP A 123 -11.16 -37.62 -13.23
C ASP A 123 -12.32 -38.57 -13.55
N LYS A 124 -13.51 -38.35 -13.00
CA LYS A 124 -14.64 -39.27 -13.14
C LYS A 124 -15.88 -38.56 -13.66
N LYS A 125 -16.55 -39.18 -14.66
CA LYS A 125 -17.95 -38.85 -14.93
C LYS A 125 -18.79 -39.29 -13.73
N PHE A 126 -19.22 -38.32 -12.95
CA PHE A 126 -19.88 -38.51 -11.68
C PHE A 126 -21.12 -37.63 -11.63
N THR A 127 -22.24 -38.19 -11.22
CA THR A 127 -23.46 -37.41 -10.95
C THR A 127 -23.53 -37.13 -9.47
N PRO A 128 -23.36 -35.85 -9.05
CA PRO A 128 -23.39 -35.50 -7.64
C PRO A 128 -24.79 -35.65 -7.07
N THR A 129 -24.86 -36.07 -5.78
CA THR A 129 -26.09 -36.12 -5.01
C THR A 129 -25.91 -35.43 -3.67
N SER A 130 -26.95 -34.78 -3.17
CA SER A 130 -26.94 -34.11 -1.87
C SER A 130 -26.66 -35.04 -0.68
N SER A 131 -26.91 -36.34 -0.83
CA SER A 131 -26.66 -37.36 0.20
C SER A 131 -25.21 -37.85 0.23
N ASN A 132 -24.40 -37.52 -0.77
CA ASN A 132 -23.00 -37.93 -0.80
C ASN A 132 -22.16 -37.02 0.13
N ALA A 133 -21.56 -37.62 1.15
CA ALA A 133 -20.78 -36.90 2.16
C ALA A 133 -19.56 -36.16 1.56
N ASP A 134 -18.87 -36.78 0.59
CA ASP A 134 -17.71 -36.19 -0.05
C ASP A 134 -18.08 -34.98 -0.93
N VAL A 135 -19.25 -35.02 -1.58
CA VAL A 135 -19.80 -33.90 -2.35
C VAL A 135 -20.10 -32.71 -1.45
N LEU A 136 -20.81 -32.98 -0.33
CA LEU A 136 -21.13 -31.93 0.64
C LEU A 136 -19.85 -31.36 1.29
N GLN A 137 -18.93 -32.24 1.68
CA GLN A 137 -17.65 -31.80 2.25
C GLN A 137 -16.87 -30.93 1.27
N THR A 138 -16.82 -31.30 -0.01
CA THR A 138 -16.12 -30.54 -1.05
C THR A 138 -16.79 -29.20 -1.29
N GLU A 139 -18.11 -29.15 -1.37
CA GLU A 139 -18.91 -27.91 -1.48
C GLU A 139 -18.52 -26.89 -0.39
N LEU A 140 -18.52 -27.35 0.87
CA LEU A 140 -18.24 -26.51 2.02
C LEU A 140 -16.74 -26.15 2.13
N LEU A 141 -15.85 -27.06 1.75
CA LEU A 141 -14.41 -26.77 1.69
C LEU A 141 -14.09 -25.70 0.64
N PHE A 142 -14.70 -25.75 -0.55
CA PHE A 142 -14.53 -24.71 -1.57
C PHE A 142 -14.96 -23.34 -1.07
N THR A 143 -16.11 -23.25 -0.41
CA THR A 143 -16.61 -21.99 0.17
C THR A 143 -15.64 -21.43 1.22
N GLY A 144 -15.19 -22.24 2.17
CA GLY A 144 -14.25 -21.80 3.18
C GLY A 144 -12.89 -21.42 2.61
N GLN A 145 -12.46 -22.18 1.63
CA GLN A 145 -11.19 -21.93 0.98
C GLN A 145 -11.24 -20.63 0.15
N PHE A 146 -12.39 -20.35 -0.47
CA PHE A 146 -12.60 -19.05 -1.12
C PHE A 146 -12.53 -17.90 -0.12
N PHE A 147 -13.17 -18.01 1.05
CA PHE A 147 -13.10 -16.97 2.07
C PHE A 147 -11.68 -16.79 2.61
N LYS A 148 -10.93 -17.87 2.85
CA LYS A 148 -9.50 -17.78 3.23
C LYS A 148 -8.68 -17.08 2.15
N TYR A 149 -8.83 -17.47 0.89
CA TYR A 149 -8.17 -16.86 -0.24
C TYR A 149 -8.52 -15.35 -0.36
N ALA A 150 -9.80 -15.03 -0.36
CA ALA A 150 -10.28 -13.66 -0.52
C ALA A 150 -9.87 -12.75 0.66
N ALA A 151 -9.89 -13.26 1.88
CA ALA A 151 -9.36 -12.56 3.04
C ALA A 151 -7.85 -12.29 2.90
N LYS A 152 -7.09 -13.28 2.44
CA LYS A 152 -5.64 -13.16 2.26
C LYS A 152 -5.26 -12.20 1.13
N VAL A 153 -5.91 -12.33 -0.03
CA VAL A 153 -5.53 -11.59 -1.25
C VAL A 153 -6.13 -10.20 -1.28
N TYR A 154 -7.39 -10.03 -0.89
CA TYR A 154 -8.12 -8.77 -1.06
C TYR A 154 -8.27 -7.95 0.23
N LYS A 155 -8.56 -8.60 1.37
CA LYS A 155 -8.72 -7.91 2.65
C LYS A 155 -7.38 -7.57 3.29
N GLY A 156 -6.43 -8.51 3.27
CA GLY A 156 -5.12 -8.40 3.93
C GLY A 156 -5.20 -8.49 5.46
N ALA A 157 -4.07 -8.24 6.12
CA ALA A 157 -3.94 -8.35 7.58
C ALA A 157 -4.75 -7.27 8.31
N ASP A 158 -5.27 -7.63 9.48
CA ASP A 158 -5.96 -6.70 10.39
C ASP A 158 -4.91 -6.10 11.34
N LEU A 159 -4.44 -4.89 11.02
CA LEU A 159 -3.37 -4.20 11.73
C LEU A 159 -3.86 -2.83 12.19
N ASP A 160 -3.31 -2.33 13.31
CA ASP A 160 -3.52 -0.95 13.71
C ASP A 160 -2.75 0.00 12.78
N MET A 161 -3.52 0.65 11.90
CA MET A 161 -2.97 1.57 10.90
C MET A 161 -2.41 2.85 11.52
N ALA A 162 -2.93 3.29 12.67
CA ALA A 162 -2.47 4.49 13.34
C ALA A 162 -1.04 4.30 13.89
N GLU A 163 -0.74 3.12 14.46
CA GLU A 163 0.63 2.77 14.89
C GLU A 163 1.63 2.77 13.73
N LEU A 164 1.16 2.42 12.53
CA LEU A 164 1.98 2.43 11.32
C LEU A 164 2.10 3.81 10.65
N GLY A 165 1.44 4.86 11.20
CA GLY A 165 1.37 6.18 10.59
C GLY A 165 0.64 6.17 9.24
N TRP A 166 -0.28 5.22 9.04
CA TRP A 166 -1.06 5.04 7.81
C TRP A 166 -2.50 5.53 8.02
N PHE A 167 -2.86 6.60 7.36
CA PHE A 167 -4.17 7.26 7.49
C PHE A 167 -4.97 7.29 6.19
N ILE A 168 -4.65 6.42 5.24
CA ILE A 168 -5.48 6.19 4.06
C ILE A 168 -6.62 5.24 4.47
N PRO A 169 -7.90 5.61 4.27
CA PRO A 169 -9.03 4.74 4.56
C PRO A 169 -8.96 3.44 3.74
N ARG A 170 -9.07 2.31 4.41
CA ARG A 170 -9.08 0.99 3.76
C ARG A 170 -10.44 0.71 3.15
N LYS A 171 -10.46 0.07 1.98
CA LYS A 171 -11.68 -0.46 1.39
C LYS A 171 -12.18 -1.63 2.23
N LYS A 172 -13.45 -1.58 2.63
CA LYS A 172 -14.10 -2.73 3.27
C LYS A 172 -14.48 -3.73 2.18
N ILE A 173 -13.94 -4.94 2.26
CA ILE A 173 -14.26 -6.03 1.35
C ILE A 173 -15.35 -6.88 2.01
N ASN A 174 -16.49 -7.02 1.34
CA ASN A 174 -17.53 -7.96 1.72
C ASN A 174 -17.25 -9.30 1.01
N LEU A 175 -16.81 -10.30 1.77
CA LEU A 175 -16.40 -11.59 1.22
C LEU A 175 -17.59 -12.39 0.67
N THR A 176 -18.76 -12.28 1.30
CA THR A 176 -19.99 -12.94 0.82
C THR A 176 -20.42 -12.38 -0.52
N ALA A 177 -20.54 -11.06 -0.65
CA ALA A 177 -20.88 -10.41 -1.91
C ALA A 177 -19.84 -10.67 -3.01
N LEU A 178 -18.57 -10.84 -2.65
CA LEU A 178 -17.53 -11.22 -3.60
C LEU A 178 -17.74 -12.64 -4.12
N LEU A 179 -18.07 -13.58 -3.24
CA LEU A 179 -18.38 -14.97 -3.62
C LEU A 179 -19.62 -15.02 -4.51
N ASP A 180 -20.71 -14.36 -4.11
CA ASP A 180 -21.95 -14.28 -4.91
C ASP A 180 -21.67 -13.77 -6.33
N SER A 181 -20.83 -12.73 -6.43
CA SER A 181 -20.45 -12.17 -7.72
C SER A 181 -19.71 -13.17 -8.62
N VAL A 182 -18.88 -14.04 -8.03
CA VAL A 182 -18.15 -15.09 -8.75
C VAL A 182 -19.11 -16.20 -9.21
N ILE A 183 -19.99 -16.65 -8.33
CA ILE A 183 -20.92 -17.76 -8.60
C ILE A 183 -22.01 -17.34 -9.60
N GLU A 184 -22.74 -16.23 -9.33
CA GLU A 184 -23.89 -15.83 -10.12
C GLU A 184 -23.50 -15.28 -11.51
N LYS A 185 -22.43 -14.50 -11.58
CA LYS A 185 -22.01 -13.83 -12.83
C LYS A 185 -21.04 -14.66 -13.65
N LYS A 186 -20.79 -15.90 -13.26
CA LYS A 186 -19.86 -16.82 -13.93
C LYS A 186 -18.53 -16.16 -14.27
N ALA A 187 -17.98 -15.42 -13.30
CA ALA A 187 -16.76 -14.67 -13.50
C ALA A 187 -15.53 -15.58 -13.53
N ASP A 188 -14.68 -15.38 -14.53
CA ASP A 188 -13.43 -16.10 -14.65
C ASP A 188 -12.47 -15.83 -13.47
N SER A 189 -12.62 -14.67 -12.82
CA SER A 189 -11.76 -14.25 -11.69
C SER A 189 -12.45 -13.25 -10.77
N PRO A 190 -12.25 -13.39 -9.43
CA PRO A 190 -12.65 -12.38 -8.44
C PRO A 190 -12.07 -10.98 -8.69
N ASP A 191 -10.95 -10.87 -9.42
CA ASP A 191 -10.27 -9.60 -9.73
C ASP A 191 -11.20 -8.58 -10.42
N ARG A 192 -12.24 -9.05 -11.11
CA ARG A 192 -13.26 -8.16 -11.71
C ARG A 192 -14.10 -7.40 -10.67
N TYR A 193 -14.22 -7.94 -9.45
CA TYR A 193 -15.10 -7.40 -8.40
C TYR A 193 -14.33 -6.83 -7.21
N ALA A 194 -13.15 -7.35 -6.95
CA ALA A 194 -12.26 -6.88 -5.90
C ALA A 194 -10.96 -6.35 -6.51
N VAL A 195 -11.09 -5.27 -7.30
CA VAL A 195 -9.92 -4.69 -7.98
C VAL A 195 -8.94 -4.15 -6.96
N LEU A 196 -7.73 -4.67 -7.00
CA LEU A 196 -6.59 -4.18 -6.23
C LEU A 196 -5.91 -3.02 -6.98
N ASN A 197 -5.13 -2.22 -6.25
CA ASN A 197 -4.28 -1.19 -6.85
C ASN A 197 -3.32 -1.83 -7.88
N SER A 198 -3.03 -1.16 -8.98
CA SER A 198 -2.16 -1.67 -10.06
C SER A 198 -0.78 -2.10 -9.58
N GLN A 199 -0.25 -1.42 -8.54
CA GLN A 199 1.03 -1.75 -7.92
C GLN A 199 1.04 -3.15 -7.29
N TYR A 200 -0.10 -3.66 -6.81
CA TYR A 200 -0.19 -5.00 -6.25
C TYR A 200 0.23 -6.06 -7.27
N LYS A 201 -0.30 -5.97 -8.50
CA LYS A 201 0.02 -6.94 -9.56
C LYS A 201 1.49 -6.89 -9.99
N LEU A 202 2.05 -5.68 -10.04
CA LEU A 202 3.49 -5.50 -10.32
C LEU A 202 4.35 -6.11 -9.21
N LEU A 203 3.98 -5.92 -7.94
CA LEU A 203 4.68 -6.51 -6.80
C LEU A 203 4.56 -8.03 -6.79
N GLU A 204 3.38 -8.59 -7.07
CA GLU A 204 3.15 -10.04 -7.17
C GLU A 204 4.11 -10.70 -8.17
N ASN A 205 4.25 -10.10 -9.36
CA ASN A 205 5.17 -10.60 -10.38
C ASN A 205 6.63 -10.52 -9.91
N ASN A 206 7.01 -9.43 -9.24
CA ASN A 206 8.36 -9.28 -8.69
C ASN A 206 8.64 -10.27 -7.56
N VAL A 207 7.67 -10.54 -6.67
CA VAL A 207 7.81 -11.56 -5.62
C VAL A 207 8.14 -12.92 -6.23
N ALA A 208 7.39 -13.34 -7.26
CA ALA A 208 7.64 -14.62 -7.93
C ALA A 208 9.06 -14.69 -8.52
N GLN A 209 9.54 -13.61 -9.16
CA GLN A 209 10.90 -13.52 -9.66
C GLN A 209 11.95 -13.63 -8.56
N TYR A 210 11.78 -12.89 -7.44
CA TYR A 210 12.75 -12.88 -6.34
C TYR A 210 12.75 -14.21 -5.57
N ILE A 211 11.63 -14.92 -5.45
CA ILE A 211 11.58 -16.29 -4.91
C ILE A 211 12.41 -17.26 -5.81
N ALA A 212 12.32 -17.11 -7.12
CA ALA A 212 13.13 -17.91 -8.03
C ALA A 212 14.63 -17.56 -7.93
N LEU A 213 14.99 -16.30 -7.67
CA LEU A 213 16.37 -15.87 -7.44
C LEU A 213 16.90 -16.37 -6.09
N GLU A 214 16.08 -16.39 -5.03
CA GLU A 214 16.44 -16.89 -3.70
C GLU A 214 16.96 -18.33 -3.77
N LYS A 215 16.35 -19.17 -4.61
CA LYS A 215 16.78 -20.56 -4.82
C LYS A 215 18.16 -20.69 -5.49
N LYS A 216 18.64 -19.64 -6.14
CA LYS A 216 19.93 -19.57 -6.84
C LYS A 216 20.99 -18.79 -6.06
N GLU A 217 20.60 -18.18 -4.94
CA GLU A 217 21.51 -17.37 -4.15
C GLU A 217 22.57 -18.21 -3.48
N THR A 218 23.85 -17.82 -3.65
CA THR A 218 24.96 -18.36 -2.87
C THR A 218 25.15 -17.52 -1.61
N ASN A 219 25.71 -18.13 -0.56
CA ASN A 219 25.95 -17.45 0.74
C ASN A 219 27.20 -16.56 0.74
N ASP A 220 27.75 -16.24 -0.43
CA ASP A 220 28.96 -15.44 -0.54
C ASP A 220 28.71 -13.99 -0.13
N THR A 221 29.47 -13.51 0.84
CA THR A 221 29.47 -12.12 1.27
C THR A 221 30.60 -11.37 0.57
N ILE A 222 30.27 -10.22 -0.02
CA ILE A 222 31.24 -9.33 -0.66
C ILE A 222 31.96 -8.53 0.44
N PRO A 223 33.30 -8.63 0.56
CA PRO A 223 34.06 -7.85 1.53
C PRO A 223 33.98 -6.35 1.28
N TYR A 224 34.07 -5.56 2.35
CA TYR A 224 34.18 -4.10 2.21
C TYR A 224 35.53 -3.69 1.65
N VAL A 225 35.55 -2.59 0.92
CA VAL A 225 36.74 -2.03 0.28
C VAL A 225 37.27 -0.82 1.03
N PRO A 226 38.62 -0.65 1.14
CA PRO A 226 39.22 0.52 1.79
C PRO A 226 38.99 1.80 0.98
N LYS A 227 38.86 1.69 -0.34
CA LYS A 227 38.52 2.79 -1.26
C LYS A 227 37.56 2.27 -2.32
N PRO A 228 36.63 3.12 -2.84
CA PRO A 228 35.72 2.71 -3.89
C PRO A 228 36.46 2.25 -5.16
N LEU A 229 36.03 1.10 -5.72
CA LEU A 229 36.53 0.60 -7.00
C LEU A 229 35.83 1.32 -8.14
N LYS A 230 36.59 1.63 -9.18
CA LYS A 230 36.14 2.38 -10.37
C LYS A 230 36.59 1.68 -11.66
N MET A 231 36.10 2.17 -12.79
CA MET A 231 36.50 1.68 -14.12
C MET A 231 38.03 1.73 -14.27
N GLY A 232 38.62 0.63 -14.72
CA GLY A 232 40.06 0.43 -14.85
C GLY A 232 40.70 -0.30 -13.66
N ASP A 233 40.05 -0.37 -12.50
CA ASP A 233 40.58 -1.12 -11.34
C ASP A 233 40.48 -2.63 -11.56
N SER A 234 41.35 -3.38 -10.91
CA SER A 234 41.35 -4.85 -10.90
C SER A 234 41.37 -5.38 -9.44
N SER A 235 40.45 -6.30 -9.14
CA SER A 235 40.31 -6.87 -7.80
C SER A 235 39.48 -8.14 -7.81
N ALA A 236 39.75 -9.10 -6.93
CA ALA A 236 38.93 -10.27 -6.70
C ALA A 236 37.48 -9.90 -6.27
N ILE A 237 37.29 -8.77 -5.61
CA ILE A 237 35.97 -8.26 -5.21
C ILE A 237 35.10 -7.96 -6.45
N ILE A 238 35.71 -7.57 -7.57
CA ILE A 238 34.97 -7.30 -8.81
C ILE A 238 34.27 -8.56 -9.33
N ALA A 239 34.90 -9.73 -9.26
CA ALA A 239 34.28 -10.99 -9.64
C ALA A 239 33.06 -11.32 -8.76
N LEU A 240 33.14 -11.10 -7.47
CA LEU A 240 32.01 -11.28 -6.53
C LEU A 240 30.87 -10.32 -6.83
N VAL A 241 31.17 -9.06 -7.12
CA VAL A 241 30.16 -8.05 -7.52
C VAL A 241 29.54 -8.43 -8.86
N LYS A 242 30.31 -8.89 -9.86
CA LYS A 242 29.79 -9.37 -11.16
C LYS A 242 28.82 -10.53 -10.95
N SER A 243 29.19 -11.53 -10.15
CA SER A 243 28.34 -12.68 -9.83
C SER A 243 27.01 -12.22 -9.19
N ARG A 244 27.07 -11.31 -8.20
CA ARG A 244 25.86 -10.81 -7.52
C ARG A 244 24.98 -9.95 -8.43
N LEU A 245 25.55 -9.10 -9.28
CA LEU A 245 24.80 -8.34 -10.28
C LEU A 245 24.15 -9.27 -11.33
N GLY A 246 24.87 -10.29 -11.79
CA GLY A 246 24.32 -11.29 -12.71
C GLY A 246 23.15 -12.07 -12.10
N LEU A 247 23.22 -12.44 -10.80
CA LEU A 247 22.10 -13.04 -10.09
C LEU A 247 20.87 -12.11 -10.09
N LEU A 248 21.07 -10.80 -9.87
CA LEU A 248 20.02 -9.80 -9.83
C LEU A 248 19.51 -9.37 -11.23
N GLN A 249 19.97 -10.02 -12.30
CA GLN A 249 19.60 -9.75 -13.70
C GLN A 249 19.91 -8.30 -14.12
N ASP A 250 21.10 -7.84 -13.75
CA ASP A 250 21.56 -6.49 -14.14
C ASP A 250 22.24 -6.46 -15.52
N ASP A 251 21.92 -7.43 -16.40
CA ASP A 251 22.40 -7.55 -17.79
C ASP A 251 23.93 -7.56 -17.90
N ILE A 252 24.60 -8.18 -16.94
CA ILE A 252 26.02 -8.36 -16.95
C ILE A 252 26.40 -9.76 -17.46
N GLN A 253 27.28 -9.82 -18.41
CA GLN A 253 27.86 -11.08 -18.86
C GLN A 253 28.87 -11.53 -17.82
N LEU A 254 28.65 -12.70 -17.23
CA LEU A 254 29.56 -13.30 -16.27
C LEU A 254 30.84 -13.72 -17.01
N ASP A 255 31.91 -13.02 -16.76
CA ASP A 255 33.26 -13.37 -17.20
C ASP A 255 34.16 -13.65 -16.00
N ALA A 256 35.27 -14.34 -16.23
CA ALA A 256 36.26 -14.64 -15.19
C ALA A 256 37.24 -13.48 -14.94
N THR A 257 37.06 -12.34 -15.59
CA THR A 257 37.98 -11.22 -15.46
C THR A 257 37.75 -10.47 -14.15
N LEU A 258 38.84 -10.03 -13.53
CA LEU A 258 38.83 -9.22 -12.33
C LEU A 258 38.82 -7.73 -12.64
N LEU A 259 38.71 -7.36 -13.93
CA LEU A 259 38.74 -5.98 -14.41
C LEU A 259 37.37 -5.30 -14.29
N TYR A 260 37.37 -4.09 -13.80
CA TYR A 260 36.22 -3.20 -13.84
C TYR A 260 36.15 -2.46 -15.17
N ASP A 261 35.43 -3.02 -16.12
CA ASP A 261 35.26 -2.47 -17.47
C ASP A 261 34.04 -1.56 -17.62
N SER A 262 33.80 -1.06 -18.83
CA SER A 262 32.67 -0.17 -19.14
C SER A 262 31.31 -0.86 -19.04
N LEU A 263 31.23 -2.17 -19.34
CA LEU A 263 30.00 -2.96 -19.22
C LEU A 263 29.59 -3.07 -17.76
N MET A 264 30.54 -3.43 -16.91
CA MET A 264 30.30 -3.47 -15.45
C MET A 264 29.89 -2.11 -14.89
N GLN A 265 30.50 -1.00 -15.37
CA GLN A 265 30.10 0.33 -14.93
C GLN A 265 28.64 0.65 -15.24
N ARG A 266 28.13 0.25 -16.41
CA ARG A 266 26.72 0.39 -16.76
C ARG A 266 25.82 -0.39 -15.79
N SER A 267 26.16 -1.64 -15.48
CA SER A 267 25.43 -2.49 -14.54
C SER A 267 25.48 -1.94 -13.12
N VAL A 268 26.62 -1.43 -12.67
CA VAL A 268 26.77 -0.75 -11.39
C VAL A 268 25.85 0.47 -11.30
N LYS A 269 25.85 1.34 -12.32
CA LYS A 269 24.96 2.51 -12.36
C LYS A 269 23.48 2.12 -12.38
N LYS A 270 23.13 1.05 -13.12
CA LYS A 270 21.76 0.51 -13.14
C LYS A 270 21.34 0.03 -11.75
N PHE A 271 22.21 -0.73 -11.07
CA PHE A 271 21.99 -1.17 -9.68
C PHE A 271 21.86 0.02 -8.73
N GLN A 272 22.78 0.98 -8.78
CA GLN A 272 22.75 2.19 -7.94
C GLN A 272 21.43 2.96 -8.11
N LYS A 273 20.97 3.12 -9.35
CA LYS A 273 19.69 3.78 -9.66
C LYS A 273 18.50 2.99 -9.08
N ARG A 274 18.48 1.65 -9.24
CA ARG A 274 17.41 0.78 -8.74
C ARG A 274 17.25 0.85 -7.23
N TYR A 275 18.38 0.92 -6.51
CA TYR A 275 18.39 0.91 -5.04
C TYR A 275 18.54 2.31 -4.41
N GLY A 276 18.35 3.38 -5.17
CA GLY A 276 18.37 4.76 -4.65
C GLY A 276 19.73 5.21 -4.12
N LEU A 277 20.81 4.62 -4.60
CA LEU A 277 22.17 5.00 -4.29
C LEU A 277 22.63 6.19 -5.16
N LEU A 278 23.77 6.82 -4.79
CA LEU A 278 24.43 7.79 -5.67
C LEU A 278 24.86 7.08 -6.95
N VAL A 279 24.42 7.57 -8.12
CA VAL A 279 24.70 6.95 -9.42
C VAL A 279 26.03 7.51 -9.98
N ASP A 280 27.13 7.17 -9.32
CA ASP A 280 28.48 7.60 -9.70
C ASP A 280 29.27 6.54 -10.46
N GLY A 281 28.78 5.30 -10.49
CA GLY A 281 29.48 4.16 -11.07
C GLY A 281 30.67 3.70 -10.26
N ALA A 282 30.74 4.00 -8.97
CA ALA A 282 31.80 3.49 -8.10
C ALA A 282 31.26 2.41 -7.15
N ILE A 283 32.03 1.34 -6.97
CA ILE A 283 31.70 0.26 -6.01
C ILE A 283 32.26 0.65 -4.65
N GLY A 284 31.46 1.40 -3.87
CA GLY A 284 31.80 1.77 -2.50
C GLY A 284 31.07 0.91 -1.47
N ASN A 285 31.40 1.07 -0.20
CA ASN A 285 30.87 0.25 0.89
C ASN A 285 29.35 0.33 1.07
N ARG A 286 28.70 1.46 0.70
CA ARG A 286 27.23 1.56 0.68
C ARG A 286 26.62 0.63 -0.39
N MET A 287 27.22 0.55 -1.57
CA MET A 287 26.78 -0.37 -2.62
C MET A 287 27.00 -1.82 -2.23
N ILE A 288 28.17 -2.13 -1.62
CA ILE A 288 28.49 -3.47 -1.13
C ILE A 288 27.51 -3.90 -0.04
N ALA A 289 27.19 -3.02 0.90
CA ALA A 289 26.18 -3.30 1.94
C ALA A 289 24.82 -3.65 1.31
N GLU A 290 24.41 -2.91 0.26
CA GLU A 290 23.18 -3.15 -0.45
C GLU A 290 23.21 -4.47 -1.25
N LEU A 291 24.32 -4.81 -1.90
CA LEU A 291 24.53 -6.09 -2.57
C LEU A 291 24.48 -7.29 -1.61
N ASN A 292 24.96 -7.11 -0.39
CA ASN A 292 25.00 -8.14 0.65
C ASN A 292 23.66 -8.37 1.34
N ILE A 293 22.60 -7.59 1.04
CA ILE A 293 21.28 -7.87 1.57
C ILE A 293 20.78 -9.19 0.95
N PRO A 294 20.50 -10.24 1.74
CA PRO A 294 20.01 -11.52 1.22
C PRO A 294 18.72 -11.38 0.42
N ILE A 295 18.57 -12.17 -0.63
CA ILE A 295 17.35 -12.18 -1.48
C ILE A 295 16.11 -12.46 -0.63
N LYS A 296 16.18 -13.34 0.36
CA LYS A 296 15.10 -13.60 1.32
C LYS A 296 14.58 -12.31 2.00
N LYS A 297 15.47 -11.39 2.36
CA LYS A 297 15.09 -10.09 2.95
C LYS A 297 14.37 -9.20 1.93
N ARG A 298 14.76 -9.27 0.67
CA ARG A 298 14.07 -8.57 -0.42
C ARG A 298 12.68 -9.14 -0.68
N VAL A 299 12.53 -10.47 -0.67
CA VAL A 299 11.21 -11.13 -0.73
C VAL A 299 10.33 -10.65 0.41
N GLN A 300 10.84 -10.62 1.66
CA GLN A 300 10.08 -10.11 2.79
C GLN A 300 9.65 -8.65 2.59
N GLN A 301 10.54 -7.79 2.09
CA GLN A 301 10.23 -6.38 1.80
C GLN A 301 9.14 -6.25 0.72
N LEU A 302 9.21 -7.05 -0.34
CA LEU A 302 8.20 -7.08 -1.40
C LEU A 302 6.83 -7.52 -0.85
N LEU A 303 6.79 -8.57 -0.02
CA LEU A 303 5.55 -9.05 0.62
C LEU A 303 4.92 -7.99 1.54
N VAL A 304 5.73 -7.26 2.33
CA VAL A 304 5.24 -6.13 3.14
C VAL A 304 4.68 -5.02 2.25
N ASN A 305 5.31 -4.73 1.12
CA ASN A 305 4.80 -3.72 0.19
C ASN A 305 3.55 -4.19 -0.57
N MET A 306 3.42 -5.49 -0.86
CA MET A 306 2.16 -6.07 -1.36
C MET A 306 1.03 -5.90 -0.35
N GLU A 307 1.30 -6.14 0.94
CA GLU A 307 0.30 -5.88 1.99
C GLU A 307 -0.14 -4.41 1.99
N ARG A 308 0.81 -3.48 1.93
CA ARG A 308 0.51 -2.03 1.85
C ARG A 308 -0.26 -1.66 0.57
N ALA A 309 0.02 -2.31 -0.55
CA ALA A 309 -0.69 -2.08 -1.80
C ALA A 309 -2.18 -2.45 -1.73
N ARG A 310 -2.56 -3.43 -0.88
CA ARG A 310 -3.98 -3.75 -0.60
C ARG A 310 -4.71 -2.61 0.11
N TRP A 311 -4.00 -1.81 0.89
CA TRP A 311 -4.56 -0.68 1.64
C TRP A 311 -4.71 0.58 0.80
N MET A 312 -4.06 0.63 -0.36
CA MET A 312 -4.16 1.76 -1.27
C MET A 312 -5.52 1.78 -1.97
N PRO A 313 -6.12 2.96 -2.21
CA PRO A 313 -7.31 3.06 -3.02
C PRO A 313 -7.04 2.60 -4.45
N GLN A 314 -8.10 2.20 -5.15
CA GLN A 314 -8.03 2.01 -6.59
C GLN A 314 -7.67 3.35 -7.26
N GLU A 315 -6.92 3.27 -8.34
CA GLU A 315 -6.63 4.40 -9.21
C GLU A 315 -7.89 4.72 -10.04
N ASN A 316 -8.87 5.39 -9.41
CA ASN A 316 -10.11 5.77 -10.10
C ASN A 316 -9.97 7.09 -10.85
N ASP A 317 -9.00 7.91 -10.47
CA ASP A 317 -8.74 9.19 -11.10
C ASP A 317 -7.67 9.06 -12.18
N SER A 318 -7.95 9.60 -13.36
CA SER A 318 -6.97 9.67 -14.44
C SER A 318 -5.82 10.65 -14.11
N ASN A 319 -6.08 11.61 -13.21
CA ASN A 319 -5.13 12.64 -12.80
C ASN A 319 -4.87 12.56 -11.30
N TYR A 320 -3.68 12.11 -10.91
CA TYR A 320 -3.31 11.99 -9.51
C TYR A 320 -1.81 12.23 -9.30
N ILE A 321 -1.45 12.48 -8.04
CA ILE A 321 -0.10 12.74 -7.60
C ILE A 321 0.27 11.73 -6.53
N VAL A 322 1.41 11.08 -6.66
CA VAL A 322 1.96 10.15 -5.67
C VAL A 322 3.27 10.71 -5.14
N VAL A 323 3.35 10.93 -3.83
CA VAL A 323 4.63 11.17 -3.16
C VAL A 323 5.13 9.85 -2.59
N ASN A 324 6.14 9.28 -3.25
CA ASN A 324 6.83 8.09 -2.77
C ASN A 324 7.89 8.53 -1.74
N ILE A 325 7.50 8.49 -0.46
CA ILE A 325 8.33 8.98 0.65
C ILE A 325 9.69 8.28 0.71
N PRO A 326 9.79 6.94 0.64
CA PRO A 326 11.09 6.24 0.65
C PRO A 326 11.98 6.52 -0.55
N GLU A 327 11.38 6.81 -1.72
CA GLU A 327 12.10 7.13 -2.95
C GLU A 327 12.55 8.61 -2.98
N PHE A 328 11.95 9.46 -2.14
CA PHE A 328 12.12 10.90 -2.17
C PHE A 328 11.73 11.53 -3.52
N LYS A 329 10.66 11.01 -4.13
CA LYS A 329 10.13 11.50 -5.40
C LYS A 329 8.63 11.77 -5.33
N MET A 330 8.21 12.72 -6.14
CA MET A 330 6.82 12.98 -6.45
C MET A 330 6.58 12.65 -7.92
N HIS A 331 5.62 11.76 -8.17
CA HIS A 331 5.19 11.34 -9.50
C HIS A 331 3.84 11.99 -9.82
N ILE A 332 3.72 12.57 -10.98
CA ILE A 332 2.51 13.22 -11.48
C ILE A 332 1.96 12.38 -12.62
N TYR A 333 0.70 11.98 -12.50
CA TYR A 333 -0.02 11.21 -13.50
C TYR A 333 -1.09 12.07 -14.17
N ASP A 334 -1.18 11.96 -15.49
CA ASP A 334 -2.17 12.62 -16.32
C ASP A 334 -2.77 11.60 -17.28
N SER A 335 -4.09 11.49 -17.27
CA SER A 335 -4.82 10.51 -18.09
C SER A 335 -4.28 9.07 -17.90
N GLY A 336 -3.97 8.71 -16.65
CA GLY A 336 -3.45 7.39 -16.27
C GLY A 336 -1.98 7.13 -16.63
N ARG A 337 -1.27 8.12 -17.21
CA ARG A 337 0.14 7.99 -17.59
C ARG A 337 1.01 8.94 -16.78
N GLN A 338 2.23 8.52 -16.45
CA GLN A 338 3.17 9.39 -15.77
C GLN A 338 3.57 10.54 -16.69
N ALA A 339 3.16 11.77 -16.33
CA ALA A 339 3.48 12.97 -17.07
C ALA A 339 4.92 13.43 -16.78
N PHE A 340 5.31 13.45 -15.52
CA PHE A 340 6.68 13.73 -15.07
C PHE A 340 6.87 13.37 -13.60
N GLU A 341 8.11 13.40 -13.15
CA GLU A 341 8.49 13.24 -11.75
C GLU A 341 9.45 14.34 -11.31
N MET A 342 9.60 14.52 -10.00
CA MET A 342 10.60 15.40 -9.42
C MET A 342 11.03 14.92 -8.03
N ASN A 343 12.23 15.35 -7.62
CA ASN A 343 12.72 15.09 -6.28
C ASN A 343 11.91 15.87 -5.23
N VAL A 344 11.75 15.24 -4.06
CA VAL A 344 11.16 15.88 -2.88
C VAL A 344 12.05 15.71 -1.66
N ILE A 345 11.87 16.61 -0.68
CA ILE A 345 12.42 16.49 0.67
C ILE A 345 11.22 16.23 1.59
N VAL A 346 11.28 15.17 2.35
CA VAL A 346 10.22 14.72 3.27
C VAL A 346 10.66 14.84 4.72
N GLY A 347 9.79 14.53 5.66
CA GLY A 347 10.09 14.54 7.10
C GLY A 347 11.27 13.66 7.48
N SER A 348 12.04 14.12 8.45
CA SER A 348 13.10 13.31 9.08
C SER A 348 12.52 12.17 9.93
N ALA A 349 13.36 11.23 10.36
CA ALA A 349 12.93 10.14 11.24
C ALA A 349 12.26 10.63 12.55
N ALA A 350 12.68 11.79 13.05
CA ALA A 350 12.10 12.39 14.26
C ALA A 350 10.81 13.19 13.98
N ASN A 351 10.52 13.53 12.73
CA ASN A 351 9.35 14.32 12.30
C ASN A 351 8.80 13.71 11.00
N ASN A 352 8.28 12.49 11.08
CA ASN A 352 7.86 11.72 9.92
C ASN A 352 6.74 12.41 9.14
N THR A 353 6.84 12.37 7.80
CA THR A 353 5.69 12.60 6.94
C THR A 353 4.76 11.38 7.04
N VAL A 354 3.55 11.56 7.57
CA VAL A 354 2.57 10.48 7.67
C VAL A 354 1.98 10.12 6.30
N ILE A 355 1.45 8.91 6.17
CA ILE A 355 0.88 8.40 4.94
C ILE A 355 -0.63 8.64 4.95
N PHE A 356 -1.11 9.48 4.04
CA PHE A 356 -2.53 9.83 3.90
C PHE A 356 -2.83 10.23 2.46
N ASN A 357 -4.11 10.37 2.13
CA ASN A 357 -4.56 10.93 0.86
C ASN A 357 -5.32 12.25 1.06
N GLY A 358 -5.43 13.05 0.02
CA GLY A 358 -6.16 14.31 0.06
C GLY A 358 -6.28 14.94 -1.32
N ASN A 359 -7.19 15.90 -1.45
CA ASN A 359 -7.41 16.62 -2.69
C ASN A 359 -6.68 17.97 -2.68
N LEU A 360 -5.81 18.18 -3.65
CA LEU A 360 -5.16 19.47 -3.83
C LEU A 360 -6.20 20.53 -4.23
N ARG A 361 -6.33 21.59 -3.43
CA ARG A 361 -7.37 22.62 -3.63
C ARG A 361 -6.83 24.00 -3.90
N TYR A 362 -5.67 24.36 -3.33
CA TYR A 362 -5.20 25.72 -3.39
C TYR A 362 -3.72 25.81 -3.79
N ILE A 363 -3.40 26.77 -4.62
CA ILE A 363 -2.03 27.21 -4.93
C ILE A 363 -1.90 28.63 -4.36
N VAL A 364 -0.97 28.83 -3.43
CA VAL A 364 -0.74 30.11 -2.78
C VAL A 364 0.63 30.63 -3.20
N PHE A 365 0.66 31.68 -3.99
CA PHE A 365 1.88 32.39 -4.39
C PHE A 365 2.29 33.42 -3.35
N SER A 366 3.60 33.62 -3.22
CA SER A 366 4.19 34.54 -2.23
C SER A 366 3.62 34.32 -0.81
N PRO A 367 3.75 33.08 -0.28
CA PRO A 367 3.07 32.73 0.96
C PRO A 367 3.70 33.38 2.18
N TYR A 368 2.89 33.78 3.15
CA TYR A 368 3.34 33.90 4.52
C TYR A 368 3.59 32.53 5.12
N TRP A 369 4.64 32.38 5.93
CA TRP A 369 4.86 31.20 6.73
C TRP A 369 4.49 31.46 8.20
N ASN A 370 3.34 30.99 8.62
CA ASN A 370 3.00 30.95 10.04
C ASN A 370 3.83 29.82 10.66
N VAL A 371 4.76 30.21 11.54
CA VAL A 371 5.73 29.25 12.10
C VAL A 371 5.04 28.37 13.14
N PRO A 372 5.09 27.05 13.02
CA PRO A 372 4.54 26.15 14.02
C PRO A 372 5.13 26.41 15.42
N GLU A 373 4.30 26.33 16.45
CA GLU A 373 4.71 26.59 17.84
C GLU A 373 5.90 25.71 18.27
N SER A 374 5.95 24.47 17.81
CA SER A 374 7.05 23.54 18.08
C SER A 374 8.39 24.07 17.56
N ILE A 375 8.41 24.65 16.35
CA ILE A 375 9.60 25.28 15.75
C ILE A 375 9.94 26.57 16.49
N VAL A 376 8.92 27.38 16.85
CA VAL A 376 9.15 28.59 17.64
C VAL A 376 9.83 28.27 18.95
N LYS A 377 9.34 27.28 19.69
CA LYS A 377 9.91 26.85 20.98
C LYS A 377 11.32 26.26 20.84
N LYS A 378 11.53 25.39 19.85
CA LYS A 378 12.79 24.62 19.72
C LYS A 378 13.90 25.38 19.00
N GLU A 379 13.59 26.27 18.11
CA GLU A 379 14.57 26.92 17.23
C GLU A 379 14.57 28.45 17.34
N ILE A 380 13.41 29.10 17.19
CA ILE A 380 13.34 30.58 17.12
C ILE A 380 13.60 31.22 18.46
N MET A 381 12.94 30.81 19.54
CA MET A 381 13.15 31.40 20.87
C MET A 381 14.61 31.26 21.36
N PRO A 382 15.27 30.10 21.22
CA PRO A 382 16.70 30.00 21.52
C PRO A 382 17.56 30.90 20.64
N ALA A 383 17.24 31.06 19.35
CA ALA A 383 17.95 31.95 18.45
C ALA A 383 17.77 33.43 18.79
N MET A 384 16.56 33.84 19.15
CA MET A 384 16.25 35.20 19.63
C MET A 384 17.03 35.56 20.90
N ARG A 385 17.22 34.62 21.84
CA ARG A 385 18.02 34.82 23.04
C ARG A 385 19.49 35.08 22.75
N ARG A 386 20.02 34.48 21.67
CA ARG A 386 21.42 34.66 21.23
C ARG A 386 21.63 35.88 20.37
N ASN A 387 20.60 36.25 19.60
CA ASN A 387 20.64 37.41 18.69
C ASN A 387 19.30 38.14 18.71
N GLY A 388 19.25 39.30 19.35
CA GLY A 388 18.05 40.13 19.47
C GLY A 388 17.46 40.58 18.13
N ASN A 389 18.27 40.63 17.08
CA ASN A 389 17.83 41.01 15.73
C ASN A 389 17.37 39.79 14.89
N TYR A 390 17.26 38.59 15.47
CA TYR A 390 16.96 37.38 14.74
C TYR A 390 15.67 37.46 13.90
N ILE A 391 14.60 37.98 14.48
CA ILE A 391 13.28 38.16 13.85
C ILE A 391 13.40 39.08 12.61
N THR A 392 13.98 40.22 12.79
CA THR A 392 14.15 41.22 11.69
C THR A 392 15.06 40.68 10.59
N ASN A 393 16.20 40.08 10.94
CA ASN A 393 17.17 39.54 9.97
C ASN A 393 16.62 38.39 9.13
N HIS A 394 15.60 37.68 9.65
CA HIS A 394 14.94 36.58 8.92
C HIS A 394 13.62 36.99 8.27
N ASN A 395 13.35 38.31 8.13
CA ASN A 395 12.10 38.85 7.57
C ASN A 395 10.86 38.29 8.24
N MET A 396 10.92 38.15 9.58
CA MET A 396 9.83 37.67 10.42
C MET A 396 9.16 38.80 11.18
N GLU A 397 7.98 38.52 11.74
CA GLU A 397 7.25 39.40 12.65
C GLU A 397 6.56 38.60 13.72
N ILE A 398 6.40 39.18 14.91
CA ILE A 398 5.60 38.64 16.00
C ILE A 398 4.20 39.23 15.85
N THR A 399 3.18 38.38 15.63
CA THR A 399 1.79 38.78 15.43
C THR A 399 0.95 38.67 16.69
N GLY A 400 1.48 38.11 17.77
CA GLY A 400 0.81 37.93 19.05
C GLY A 400 1.58 36.96 19.94
N TYR A 401 0.92 36.53 21.01
CA TYR A 401 1.47 35.59 21.97
C TYR A 401 0.43 34.51 22.34
N SER A 402 0.88 33.28 22.51
CA SER A 402 0.12 32.17 23.13
C SER A 402 0.77 31.87 24.50
N GLY A 403 0.23 32.45 25.57
CA GLY A 403 0.91 32.48 26.87
C GLY A 403 2.27 33.20 26.77
N LYS A 404 3.36 32.49 27.08
CA LYS A 404 4.74 33.03 26.99
C LYS A 404 5.41 32.79 25.61
N VAL A 405 4.73 32.14 24.67
CA VAL A 405 5.30 31.79 23.37
C VAL A 405 4.86 32.82 22.31
N PRO A 406 5.79 33.49 21.61
CA PRO A 406 5.42 34.41 20.54
C PRO A 406 4.81 33.65 19.35
N ILE A 407 3.77 34.21 18.75
CA ILE A 407 3.22 33.77 17.47
C ILE A 407 4.05 34.46 16.37
N VAL A 408 4.86 33.66 15.68
CA VAL A 408 5.81 34.18 14.69
C VAL A 408 5.31 33.89 13.28
N ARG A 409 5.42 34.87 12.40
CA ARG A 409 5.12 34.74 10.98
C ARG A 409 6.29 35.28 10.13
N GLN A 410 6.73 34.51 9.13
CA GLN A 410 7.71 35.00 8.15
C GLN A 410 7.00 35.62 6.95
N LYS A 411 7.44 36.79 6.54
CA LYS A 411 6.89 37.51 5.41
C LYS A 411 7.26 36.85 4.07
N PRO A 412 6.49 37.10 2.98
CA PRO A 412 6.85 36.66 1.64
C PRO A 412 8.22 37.18 1.21
N GLY A 413 8.90 36.45 0.35
CA GLY A 413 10.20 36.85 -0.21
C GLY A 413 11.05 35.66 -0.61
N ALA A 414 12.16 35.92 -1.30
CA ALA A 414 13.06 34.88 -1.83
C ALA A 414 13.65 33.97 -0.73
N ASN A 415 13.82 34.51 0.48
CA ASN A 415 14.37 33.79 1.63
C ASN A 415 13.29 33.21 2.54
N ASN A 416 12.00 33.25 2.16
CA ASN A 416 10.94 32.62 2.94
C ASN A 416 11.14 31.11 2.96
N SER A 417 11.00 30.50 4.11
CA SER A 417 11.21 29.03 4.29
C SER A 417 10.27 28.17 3.44
N LEU A 418 9.10 28.71 3.03
CA LEU A 418 8.16 28.07 2.11
C LEU A 418 8.45 28.43 0.63
N GLY A 419 9.50 29.19 0.35
CA GLY A 419 9.83 29.70 -0.98
C GLY A 419 8.75 30.59 -1.57
N LEU A 420 8.54 30.53 -2.88
CA LEU A 420 7.64 31.42 -3.63
C LEU A 420 6.22 30.86 -3.76
N VAL A 421 5.98 29.59 -3.45
CA VAL A 421 4.67 28.96 -3.62
C VAL A 421 4.46 27.80 -2.66
N LYS A 422 3.22 27.63 -2.19
CA LYS A 422 2.75 26.45 -1.48
C LYS A 422 1.47 25.91 -2.11
N PHE A 423 1.30 24.59 -2.01
CA PHE A 423 0.17 23.84 -2.55
C PHE A 423 -0.54 23.15 -1.40
N LEU A 424 -1.82 23.50 -1.22
CA LEU A 424 -2.58 23.07 -0.05
C LEU A 424 -3.62 22.02 -0.42
N PHE A 425 -3.63 20.95 0.36
CA PHE A 425 -4.67 19.94 0.44
C PHE A 425 -5.13 19.84 1.90
N PRO A 426 -6.34 20.31 2.24
CA PRO A 426 -6.81 20.35 3.61
C PRO A 426 -6.70 18.97 4.28
N ASN A 427 -6.03 18.93 5.44
CA ASN A 427 -5.82 17.71 6.22
C ASN A 427 -5.56 18.06 7.69
N SER A 428 -5.74 17.08 8.60
CA SER A 428 -5.53 17.24 10.05
C SER A 428 -4.05 17.19 10.48
N TYR A 429 -3.14 16.86 9.55
CA TYR A 429 -1.70 16.69 9.86
C TYR A 429 -0.88 17.95 9.62
N SER A 430 -1.50 19.02 9.11
CA SER A 430 -0.81 20.28 8.73
C SER A 430 0.32 20.06 7.73
N ILE A 431 0.21 19.06 6.84
CA ILE A 431 1.17 18.76 5.79
C ILE A 431 0.74 19.43 4.47
N TYR A 432 1.67 20.00 3.76
CA TYR A 432 1.48 20.60 2.45
C TYR A 432 2.75 20.48 1.60
N LEU A 433 2.60 20.66 0.28
CA LEU A 433 3.74 20.79 -0.63
C LEU A 433 4.15 22.26 -0.71
N HIS A 434 5.46 22.54 -0.77
CA HIS A 434 5.94 23.91 -0.89
C HIS A 434 7.31 23.99 -1.56
N ASP A 435 7.63 25.18 -1.96
CA ASP A 435 8.94 25.58 -2.44
C ASP A 435 9.95 25.73 -1.29
N THR A 436 11.22 25.94 -1.59
CA THR A 436 12.27 26.22 -0.61
C THR A 436 13.43 26.99 -1.24
N PRO A 437 14.07 27.92 -0.53
CA PRO A 437 15.32 28.53 -0.98
C PRO A 437 16.52 27.57 -0.94
N ASN A 438 16.44 26.49 -0.13
CA ASN A 438 17.55 25.54 0.08
C ASN A 438 17.60 24.47 -1.03
N ARG A 439 17.88 24.87 -2.26
CA ARG A 439 17.88 24.01 -3.45
C ARG A 439 18.95 22.92 -3.46
N ASN A 440 20.09 23.18 -2.84
CA ASN A 440 21.23 22.26 -2.76
C ASN A 440 20.87 20.94 -2.05
N LEU A 441 19.85 20.93 -1.18
CA LEU A 441 19.42 19.72 -0.48
C LEU A 441 18.82 18.65 -1.42
N PHE A 442 18.33 19.04 -2.60
CA PHE A 442 17.79 18.08 -3.57
C PHE A 442 18.86 17.22 -4.25
N THR A 443 20.15 17.59 -4.16
CA THR A 443 21.27 16.81 -4.70
C THR A 443 21.65 15.64 -3.79
N GLN A 444 21.17 15.66 -2.55
CA GLN A 444 21.45 14.56 -1.59
C GLN A 444 20.64 13.31 -1.95
N THR A 445 21.21 12.13 -1.72
CA THR A 445 20.52 10.84 -1.90
C THR A 445 19.48 10.58 -0.81
N GLY A 446 19.79 10.89 0.45
CA GLY A 446 18.87 10.83 1.58
C GLY A 446 18.22 12.20 1.82
N ARG A 447 16.91 12.32 1.59
CA ARG A 447 16.21 13.60 1.68
C ARG A 447 15.11 13.63 2.75
N GLY A 448 15.27 12.86 3.80
CA GLY A 448 14.45 12.93 5.03
C GLY A 448 14.93 14.06 5.95
N LEU A 449 14.69 15.33 5.58
CA LEU A 449 15.31 16.50 6.17
C LEU A 449 14.32 17.60 6.60
N SER A 450 13.00 17.39 6.42
CA SER A 450 12.00 18.39 6.81
C SER A 450 11.37 18.09 8.17
N HIS A 451 10.52 18.98 8.65
CA HIS A 451 9.70 18.83 9.85
C HIS A 451 8.32 18.19 9.53
N GLY A 452 8.22 17.42 8.44
CA GLY A 452 6.99 16.72 8.05
C GLY A 452 6.38 17.22 6.73
N CYS A 453 6.44 18.52 6.42
CA CYS A 453 6.00 19.05 5.14
C CYS A 453 6.92 18.62 3.98
N ILE A 454 6.40 18.66 2.77
CA ILE A 454 7.07 18.15 1.58
C ILE A 454 7.58 19.30 0.73
N ARG A 455 8.92 19.43 0.61
CA ARG A 455 9.55 20.42 -0.30
C ARG A 455 9.70 19.79 -1.68
N ILE A 456 9.37 20.55 -2.73
CA ILE A 456 9.41 20.04 -4.12
C ILE A 456 10.52 20.74 -4.92
N ALA A 457 11.19 19.98 -5.79
CA ALA A 457 12.37 20.46 -6.51
C ALA A 457 12.04 21.46 -7.63
N ASP A 458 10.90 21.33 -8.29
CA ASP A 458 10.48 22.23 -9.36
C ASP A 458 9.03 22.71 -9.16
N PRO A 459 8.82 23.63 -8.20
CA PRO A 459 7.49 24.16 -7.88
C PRO A 459 6.88 24.96 -9.04
N LYS A 460 7.71 25.59 -9.87
CA LYS A 460 7.25 26.36 -11.02
C LYS A 460 6.63 25.45 -12.08
N LYS A 461 7.34 24.38 -12.48
CA LYS A 461 6.83 23.40 -13.41
C LYS A 461 5.53 22.78 -12.90
N PHE A 462 5.47 22.47 -11.59
CA PHE A 462 4.29 21.90 -10.98
C PHE A 462 3.10 22.87 -10.97
N ALA A 463 3.28 24.14 -10.63
CA ALA A 463 2.23 25.16 -10.71
C ALA A 463 1.73 25.37 -12.14
N GLN A 464 2.64 25.45 -13.12
CA GLN A 464 2.30 25.56 -14.54
C GLN A 464 1.46 24.37 -15.01
N TYR A 465 1.83 23.16 -14.61
CA TYR A 465 1.08 21.94 -14.92
C TYR A 465 -0.34 21.99 -14.34
N LEU A 466 -0.49 22.34 -13.08
CA LEU A 466 -1.80 22.40 -12.41
C LEU A 466 -2.73 23.47 -13.02
N LEU A 467 -2.17 24.56 -13.54
CA LEU A 467 -2.92 25.69 -14.09
C LEU A 467 -3.10 25.60 -15.62
N ARG A 468 -2.60 24.55 -16.29
CA ARG A 468 -2.59 24.44 -17.76
C ARG A 468 -3.97 24.48 -18.42
N SER A 469 -5.02 24.03 -17.74
CA SER A 469 -6.38 23.95 -18.30
C SER A 469 -7.22 25.21 -18.10
N LYS A 470 -6.72 26.24 -17.42
CA LYS A 470 -7.43 27.51 -17.24
C LYS A 470 -7.31 28.34 -18.52
N LYS A 471 -8.29 28.19 -19.43
CA LYS A 471 -8.36 28.82 -20.76
C LYS A 471 -8.28 30.38 -20.78
N ASN A 472 -8.41 31.06 -19.64
CA ASN A 472 -8.43 32.54 -19.56
C ASN A 472 -7.30 33.12 -18.70
N GLY A 473 -6.24 32.39 -18.46
CA GLY A 473 -5.13 32.85 -17.64
C GLY A 473 -4.07 33.61 -18.48
N LEU A 474 -3.80 34.88 -18.12
CA LEU A 474 -2.53 35.49 -18.45
C LEU A 474 -1.38 34.54 -18.09
N PRO A 475 -0.29 34.49 -18.87
CA PRO A 475 0.89 33.71 -18.51
C PRO A 475 1.25 33.92 -17.04
N LEU A 476 1.57 32.85 -16.30
CA LEU A 476 1.88 32.91 -14.86
C LEU A 476 2.85 34.06 -14.52
N LYS A 477 3.82 34.34 -15.42
CA LYS A 477 4.77 35.42 -15.28
C LYS A 477 4.11 36.84 -15.30
N LYS A 478 2.95 37.01 -15.94
CA LYS A 478 2.18 38.26 -15.91
C LYS A 478 1.28 38.39 -14.69
N GLN A 479 0.74 37.28 -14.18
CA GLN A 479 -0.07 37.28 -12.97
C GLN A 479 0.76 37.30 -11.68
N TYR A 480 1.94 36.68 -11.72
CA TYR A 480 2.84 36.53 -10.57
C TYR A 480 4.27 36.84 -11.00
N PRO A 481 4.67 38.12 -11.03
CA PRO A 481 5.94 38.55 -11.58
C PRO A 481 7.18 37.98 -10.88
N TYR A 482 7.03 37.52 -9.65
CA TYR A 482 8.12 36.91 -8.89
C TYR A 482 8.18 35.36 -9.04
N PHE A 483 7.35 34.77 -9.92
CA PHE A 483 7.25 33.29 -10.13
C PHE A 483 7.77 32.82 -11.52
#